data_773dbd18dd827c49ee096e96cebd8b02
#
_entry.id   773dbd18dd827c49ee096e96cebd8b02
#
_cell.length_a   1.000
_cell.length_b   1.000
_cell.length_c   1.000
_cell.angle_alpha   90.00
_cell.angle_beta   90.00
_cell.angle_gamma   90.00
#
_symmetry.space_group_name_H-M   'P 1'
#
loop_
_entity.id
_entity.type
_entity.pdbx_description
1 polymer ?
#
loop_
_entity_poly.entity_id
_entity_poly.type
_entity_poly.pdbx_seq_one_letter_code
_entity_poly.pdbx_strand_id
1 'polypeptide(L)'
;MSTRNSSRFDAARDPLHVLNAARTPGFDDPVRPDLDFAAALRDRLERGATLPEGVVMATATQLDTTETVRTEAPARPEPTVERPGALPYLAVAEPQAAIDWYVEALGARLRGEPIVMPDGVIGHAELELGGGAIYLAAEFPDLGLRAPAPGQVSVSLMVAVEDTDDAVSTAARAGAAVTREPYEAHGTRTAVIVDPFGHRWMLSGPSKITSTEMVHQGDIGYMSLNTPDAARARRFYADVLGWEFDAEGRRVTNVGHRLGIFETDGAPTIFCAYAVDDLEAAHERIVAAGGRGEFGSSPDGHRLVDAVDDQGVRFAVYAANPDDERPQAHPRDPGAMTYLTVLTPDSGRFRAFYGSVLGWTFHGGRIDDGWEVDESRPQVGLAGGAESSVAVPMWTTDDVVATVERVRAAGGTVLEEPNAAPYGISARCTDDQGAQFYLGQLF
;
A
#
# COMPACT_ATOMS: atom_id res chain seq x y z
N MET A 1 -22.34 29.73 46.28
CA MET A 1 -20.86 29.84 46.27
C MET A 1 -20.33 28.71 45.39
N SER A 2 -19.95 29.08 44.21
CA SER A 2 -19.49 28.17 43.14
C SER A 2 -17.98 28.15 43.15
N THR A 3 -17.35 27.00 43.27
CA THR A 3 -15.92 26.83 43.03
C THR A 3 -15.73 25.94 41.79
N ARG A 4 -15.33 26.58 40.69
CA ARG A 4 -14.84 25.94 39.47
C ARG A 4 -13.48 25.29 39.79
N ASN A 5 -13.39 24.01 39.58
CA ASN A 5 -12.12 23.28 39.62
C ASN A 5 -11.57 23.24 38.17
N SER A 6 -10.56 24.07 37.89
CA SER A 6 -9.81 24.07 36.63
C SER A 6 -8.72 23.01 36.73
N SER A 7 -8.86 21.91 36.04
CA SER A 7 -7.78 20.93 35.85
C SER A 7 -6.67 21.57 35.03
N ARG A 8 -5.51 21.78 35.67
CA ARG A 8 -4.25 22.12 35.01
C ARG A 8 -3.81 20.91 34.18
N PHE A 9 -3.74 21.06 32.89
CA PHE A 9 -3.03 20.12 32.01
C PHE A 9 -1.54 20.16 32.37
N ASP A 10 -1.00 19.00 32.70
CA ASP A 10 0.42 18.84 33.03
C ASP A 10 1.22 18.77 31.74
N ALA A 11 1.89 19.88 31.38
CA ALA A 11 2.69 20.03 30.16
C ALA A 11 3.94 19.12 30.11
N ALA A 12 4.20 18.30 31.14
CA ALA A 12 5.37 17.43 31.24
C ALA A 12 5.20 16.06 30.51
N ARG A 13 4.04 15.79 29.89
CA ARG A 13 3.75 14.50 29.20
C ARG A 13 3.52 14.60 27.71
N ASP A 14 3.76 15.75 27.10
CA ASP A 14 3.68 15.90 25.64
C ASP A 14 5.04 15.54 25.00
N PRO A 15 5.14 14.44 24.24
CA PRO A 15 6.39 14.07 23.57
C PRO A 15 6.85 15.10 22.52
N LEU A 16 5.98 16.04 22.10
CA LEU A 16 6.33 17.13 21.19
C LEU A 16 6.92 18.34 21.89
N HIS A 17 6.94 18.37 23.23
CA HIS A 17 7.56 19.47 24.01
C HIS A 17 9.05 19.64 23.72
N VAL A 18 9.75 18.57 23.34
CA VAL A 18 11.18 18.60 22.98
C VAL A 18 11.40 19.35 21.66
N LEU A 19 10.46 19.28 20.72
CA LEU A 19 10.53 20.01 19.43
C LEU A 19 10.23 21.50 19.60
N ASN A 20 9.43 21.88 20.60
CA ASN A 20 9.17 23.29 20.90
C ASN A 20 10.30 23.97 21.70
N ALA A 21 11.15 23.22 22.37
CA ALA A 21 12.31 23.74 23.11
C ALA A 21 13.55 24.01 22.23
N ALA A 22 13.56 23.50 20.99
CA ALA A 22 14.66 23.68 20.02
C ALA A 22 14.48 24.90 19.11
N ARG A 23 13.67 25.88 19.47
CA ARG A 23 13.62 27.16 18.76
C ARG A 23 14.91 27.93 19.00
N THR A 24 15.85 27.81 18.08
CA THR A 24 17.00 28.71 18.01
C THR A 24 16.48 30.09 17.59
N PRO A 25 16.81 31.18 18.31
CA PRO A 25 16.44 32.52 17.89
C PRO A 25 17.11 32.82 16.52
N GLY A 26 16.33 33.11 15.48
CA GLY A 26 16.83 33.50 14.15
C GLY A 26 16.23 32.74 12.96
N PHE A 27 15.38 31.75 13.16
CA PHE A 27 14.77 30.99 12.05
C PHE A 27 13.46 31.60 11.48
N ASP A 28 12.91 32.62 12.11
CA ASP A 28 11.66 33.28 11.69
C ASP A 28 11.88 34.53 10.80
N ASP A 29 13.10 34.89 10.52
CA ASP A 29 13.36 35.93 9.51
C ASP A 29 13.40 35.27 8.11
N PRO A 30 12.56 35.73 7.16
CA PRO A 30 12.64 35.24 5.80
C PRO A 30 14.05 35.57 5.27
N VAL A 31 14.82 34.53 4.95
CA VAL A 31 16.12 34.68 4.27
C VAL A 31 15.83 35.44 2.97
N ARG A 32 16.16 36.71 2.92
CA ARG A 32 16.06 37.49 1.69
C ARG A 32 17.07 36.89 0.70
N PRO A 33 16.62 36.53 -0.52
CA PRO A 33 17.54 36.07 -1.54
C PRO A 33 18.67 37.11 -1.70
N ASP A 34 19.90 36.62 -1.75
CA ASP A 34 21.04 37.48 -2.11
C ASP A 34 20.77 38.07 -3.50
N LEU A 35 20.53 39.38 -3.53
CA LEU A 35 20.14 40.07 -4.76
C LEU A 35 21.27 40.06 -5.78
N ASP A 36 22.54 40.00 -5.32
CA ASP A 36 23.71 39.94 -6.19
C ASP A 36 23.82 38.53 -6.81
N PHE A 37 23.52 37.47 -6.07
CA PHE A 37 23.43 36.11 -6.60
C PHE A 37 22.28 35.97 -7.61
N ALA A 38 21.11 36.52 -7.30
CA ALA A 38 19.97 36.49 -8.20
C ALA A 38 20.22 37.27 -9.49
N ALA A 39 20.92 38.39 -9.40
CA ALA A 39 21.34 39.22 -10.55
C ALA A 39 22.40 38.49 -11.39
N ALA A 40 23.41 37.89 -10.77
CA ALA A 40 24.43 37.11 -11.44
C ALA A 40 23.88 35.87 -12.16
N LEU A 41 22.91 35.20 -11.54
CA LEU A 41 22.22 34.06 -12.14
C LEU A 41 21.38 34.48 -13.35
N ARG A 42 20.65 35.60 -13.23
CA ARG A 42 19.85 36.16 -14.32
C ARG A 42 20.73 36.57 -15.50
N ASP A 43 21.81 37.28 -15.23
CA ASP A 43 22.78 37.75 -16.23
C ASP A 43 23.50 36.56 -16.94
N ARG A 44 23.67 35.46 -16.26
CA ARG A 44 24.22 34.21 -16.80
C ARG A 44 23.23 33.48 -17.69
N LEU A 45 21.93 33.45 -17.32
CA LEU A 45 20.84 32.90 -18.11
C LEU A 45 20.57 33.73 -19.37
N GLU A 46 20.69 35.07 -19.27
CA GLU A 46 20.51 35.99 -20.41
C GLU A 46 21.68 35.97 -21.41
N ARG A 47 22.89 35.54 -21.00
CA ARG A 47 24.08 35.49 -21.85
C ARG A 47 24.34 34.18 -22.56
N GLY A 48 23.43 33.23 -22.52
CA GLY A 48 23.54 32.05 -23.41
C GLY A 48 23.60 30.68 -22.79
N ALA A 49 22.98 30.45 -21.65
CA ALA A 49 22.57 29.13 -21.32
C ALA A 49 21.35 28.80 -22.21
N THR A 50 21.56 28.11 -23.32
CA THR A 50 20.49 27.48 -24.09
C THR A 50 19.83 26.46 -23.15
N LEU A 51 18.64 26.82 -22.68
CA LEU A 51 17.78 25.85 -21.97
C LEU A 51 17.41 24.75 -22.99
N PRO A 52 17.41 23.49 -22.59
CA PRO A 52 16.90 22.41 -23.44
C PRO A 52 15.50 22.76 -23.92
N GLU A 53 15.18 22.44 -25.18
CA GLU A 53 13.85 22.64 -25.75
C GLU A 53 12.79 21.95 -24.87
N GLY A 54 11.89 22.75 -24.29
CA GLY A 54 10.79 22.28 -23.45
C GLY A 54 10.56 23.07 -22.16
N VAL A 55 11.44 24.00 -21.76
CA VAL A 55 11.20 24.89 -20.63
C VAL A 55 10.58 26.20 -21.10
N VAL A 56 9.26 26.30 -21.08
CA VAL A 56 8.51 27.53 -21.33
C VAL A 56 8.37 28.32 -20.03
N MET A 57 9.07 29.42 -19.89
CA MET A 57 8.79 30.42 -18.87
C MET A 57 7.49 31.14 -19.24
N ALA A 58 6.47 31.02 -18.42
CA ALA A 58 5.22 31.77 -18.56
C ALA A 58 5.51 33.27 -18.25
N THR A 59 5.65 34.07 -19.29
CA THR A 59 5.52 35.51 -19.18
C THR A 59 4.06 35.89 -19.38
N ALA A 60 3.46 36.47 -18.35
CA ALA A 60 2.15 37.08 -18.44
C ALA A 60 2.19 38.27 -19.40
N THR A 61 1.53 38.14 -20.57
CA THR A 61 1.11 39.31 -21.35
C THR A 61 -0.09 38.94 -22.25
N GLN A 62 -1.21 39.52 -21.92
CA GLN A 62 -2.39 39.94 -22.71
C GLN A 62 -2.88 39.04 -23.89
N LEU A 63 -4.14 38.68 -23.73
CA LEU A 63 -5.12 38.32 -24.74
C LEU A 63 -5.18 39.31 -25.90
N ASP A 64 -5.13 38.85 -27.14
CA ASP A 64 -6.00 39.35 -28.20
C ASP A 64 -6.32 38.26 -29.24
N THR A 65 -7.46 38.46 -29.89
CA THR A 65 -8.37 37.53 -30.55
C THR A 65 -7.98 37.15 -31.98
N THR A 66 -8.45 35.94 -32.36
CA THR A 66 -8.83 35.46 -33.71
C THR A 66 -7.77 35.37 -34.81
N GLU A 67 -7.44 34.08 -35.15
CA GLU A 67 -7.50 33.63 -36.54
C GLU A 67 -7.42 32.08 -36.62
N THR A 68 -8.38 31.51 -37.34
CA THR A 68 -8.49 30.08 -37.62
C THR A 68 -7.54 29.68 -38.73
N VAL A 69 -6.48 28.92 -38.43
CA VAL A 69 -5.71 28.20 -39.43
C VAL A 69 -5.71 26.72 -39.10
N ARG A 70 -6.32 25.95 -40.02
CA ARG A 70 -6.22 24.48 -40.03
C ARG A 70 -4.78 24.12 -40.35
N THR A 71 -4.10 23.47 -39.39
CA THR A 71 -2.83 22.82 -39.65
C THR A 71 -2.93 21.36 -39.22
N GLU A 72 -2.38 20.49 -40.08
CA GLU A 72 -2.32 19.03 -39.92
C GLU A 72 -1.84 18.65 -38.50
N ALA A 73 -2.42 17.56 -37.96
CA ALA A 73 -2.10 17.03 -36.66
C ALA A 73 -0.61 16.65 -36.58
N PRO A 74 0.15 17.19 -35.63
CA PRO A 74 1.50 16.71 -35.37
C PRO A 74 1.46 15.29 -34.83
N ALA A 75 2.49 14.51 -35.19
CA ALA A 75 2.72 13.17 -34.69
C ALA A 75 2.55 13.10 -33.18
N ARG A 76 1.88 12.06 -32.72
CA ARG A 76 1.66 11.77 -31.30
C ARG A 76 3.01 11.89 -30.57
N PRO A 77 3.17 12.75 -29.56
CA PRO A 77 4.37 12.75 -28.75
C PRO A 77 4.51 11.39 -28.08
N GLU A 78 5.71 10.86 -28.05
CA GLU A 78 6.03 9.69 -27.23
C GLU A 78 5.57 9.95 -25.78
N PRO A 79 5.10 8.93 -25.06
CA PRO A 79 4.63 9.11 -23.69
C PRO A 79 5.76 9.71 -22.84
N THR A 80 5.64 10.98 -22.48
CA THR A 80 6.48 11.59 -21.47
C THR A 80 6.14 10.88 -20.16
N VAL A 81 7.12 10.16 -19.60
CA VAL A 81 7.01 9.63 -18.23
C VAL A 81 6.67 10.82 -17.33
N GLU A 82 5.49 10.80 -16.72
CA GLU A 82 5.07 11.82 -15.76
C GLU A 82 6.13 11.84 -14.64
N ARG A 83 6.82 12.95 -14.49
CA ARG A 83 7.82 13.10 -13.43
C ARG A 83 7.09 13.17 -12.10
N PRO A 84 7.43 12.34 -11.10
CA PRO A 84 6.86 12.47 -9.76
C PRO A 84 7.13 13.88 -9.22
N GLY A 85 6.23 14.39 -8.39
CA GLY A 85 6.30 15.76 -7.84
C GLY A 85 7.55 16.05 -6.99
N ALA A 86 8.20 14.99 -6.45
CA ALA A 86 9.47 15.07 -5.73
C ALA A 86 10.41 13.98 -6.26
N LEU A 87 11.64 14.36 -6.59
CA LEU A 87 12.69 13.46 -7.07
C LEU A 87 13.85 13.42 -6.08
N PRO A 88 14.39 12.23 -5.75
CA PRO A 88 15.62 12.12 -4.98
C PRO A 88 16.77 12.76 -5.76
N TYR A 89 17.56 13.59 -5.08
CA TYR A 89 18.79 14.15 -5.61
C TYR A 89 19.93 13.70 -4.72
N LEU A 90 20.78 12.79 -5.23
CA LEU A 90 21.85 12.15 -4.47
C LEU A 90 23.15 12.94 -4.60
N ALA A 91 23.82 13.16 -3.49
CA ALA A 91 25.20 13.64 -3.48
C ALA A 91 26.14 12.46 -3.37
N VAL A 92 27.14 12.39 -4.25
CA VAL A 92 28.14 11.32 -4.26
C VAL A 92 29.55 11.89 -4.41
N ALA A 93 30.53 11.25 -3.77
CA ALA A 93 31.92 11.71 -3.88
C ALA A 93 32.49 11.51 -5.29
N GLU A 94 32.09 10.43 -5.96
CA GLU A 94 32.60 10.03 -7.29
C GLU A 94 31.42 9.81 -8.26
N PRO A 95 30.88 10.88 -8.88
CA PRO A 95 29.64 10.80 -9.66
C PRO A 95 29.69 9.85 -10.86
N GLN A 96 30.82 9.81 -11.60
CA GLN A 96 30.94 8.89 -12.73
C GLN A 96 30.91 7.43 -12.27
N ALA A 97 31.64 7.10 -11.21
CA ALA A 97 31.63 5.76 -10.64
C ALA A 97 30.23 5.38 -10.11
N ALA A 98 29.49 6.34 -9.55
CA ALA A 98 28.11 6.14 -9.10
C ALA A 98 27.15 5.87 -10.26
N ILE A 99 27.24 6.62 -11.35
CA ILE A 99 26.44 6.38 -12.57
C ILE A 99 26.72 4.96 -13.09
N ASP A 100 27.98 4.60 -13.27
CA ASP A 100 28.37 3.30 -13.79
C ASP A 100 27.85 2.17 -12.89
N TRP A 101 27.97 2.34 -11.58
CA TRP A 101 27.48 1.37 -10.60
C TRP A 101 25.95 1.22 -10.62
N TYR A 102 25.19 2.33 -10.64
CA TYR A 102 23.73 2.25 -10.68
C TYR A 102 23.23 1.59 -11.97
N VAL A 103 23.92 1.82 -13.09
CA VAL A 103 23.62 1.14 -14.36
C VAL A 103 23.92 -0.35 -14.27
N GLU A 104 25.08 -0.74 -13.76
CA GLU A 104 25.50 -2.15 -13.69
C GLU A 104 24.77 -2.93 -12.60
N ALA A 105 24.66 -2.36 -11.39
CA ALA A 105 24.20 -3.08 -10.22
C ALA A 105 22.69 -3.01 -9.98
N LEU A 106 22.03 -1.91 -10.35
CA LEU A 106 20.59 -1.72 -10.14
C LEU A 106 19.80 -1.62 -11.46
N GLY A 107 20.45 -1.76 -12.61
CA GLY A 107 19.79 -1.70 -13.91
C GLY A 107 19.28 -0.29 -14.27
N ALA A 108 19.88 0.75 -13.70
CA ALA A 108 19.53 2.12 -14.03
C ALA A 108 19.86 2.45 -15.49
N ARG A 109 19.14 3.40 -16.06
CA ARG A 109 19.41 3.92 -17.40
C ARG A 109 19.71 5.41 -17.33
N LEU A 110 20.91 5.80 -17.80
CA LEU A 110 21.27 7.23 -17.87
C LEU A 110 20.38 7.94 -18.91
N ARG A 111 19.80 9.08 -18.52
CA ARG A 111 18.97 9.95 -19.39
C ARG A 111 19.80 11.15 -19.85
N GLY A 112 20.06 11.19 -21.14
CA GLY A 112 20.89 12.27 -21.72
C GLY A 112 22.34 12.20 -21.27
N GLU A 113 23.08 13.26 -21.53
CA GLU A 113 24.47 13.37 -21.12
C GLU A 113 24.56 14.10 -19.76
N PRO A 114 25.45 13.66 -18.84
CA PRO A 114 25.67 14.37 -17.59
C PRO A 114 26.16 15.81 -17.84
N ILE A 115 25.69 16.73 -17.02
CA ILE A 115 26.19 18.13 -17.06
C ILE A 115 27.52 18.17 -16.34
N VAL A 116 28.59 18.38 -17.10
CA VAL A 116 29.96 18.53 -16.59
C VAL A 116 30.26 20.00 -16.37
N MET A 117 30.73 20.32 -15.18
CA MET A 117 31.14 21.68 -14.78
C MET A 117 32.51 22.05 -15.42
N PRO A 118 32.88 23.34 -15.46
CA PRO A 118 34.15 23.76 -16.05
C PRO A 118 35.41 23.14 -15.43
N ASP A 119 35.33 22.69 -14.21
CA ASP A 119 36.40 21.97 -13.47
C ASP A 119 36.43 20.45 -13.75
N GLY A 120 35.53 19.96 -14.63
CA GLY A 120 35.42 18.54 -14.99
C GLY A 120 34.57 17.71 -14.07
N VAL A 121 33.96 18.31 -13.04
CA VAL A 121 33.10 17.61 -12.09
C VAL A 121 31.67 17.47 -12.65
N ILE A 122 31.01 16.34 -12.47
CA ILE A 122 29.60 16.14 -12.83
C ILE A 122 28.72 16.87 -11.81
N GLY A 123 28.10 17.97 -12.28
CA GLY A 123 27.18 18.77 -11.48
C GLY A 123 25.73 18.30 -11.55
N HIS A 124 25.39 17.45 -12.51
CA HIS A 124 24.04 16.88 -12.64
C HIS A 124 24.03 15.66 -13.56
N ALA A 125 23.33 14.61 -13.17
CA ALA A 125 22.97 13.49 -14.02
C ALA A 125 21.57 12.98 -13.65
N GLU A 126 20.83 12.51 -14.66
CA GLU A 126 19.50 11.91 -14.52
C GLU A 126 19.57 10.41 -14.80
N LEU A 127 18.99 9.60 -13.93
CA LEU A 127 18.92 8.15 -14.08
C LEU A 127 17.47 7.69 -13.95
N GLU A 128 17.02 6.85 -14.88
CA GLU A 128 15.79 6.07 -14.73
C GLU A 128 16.09 4.81 -13.94
N LEU A 129 15.29 4.51 -12.93
CA LEU A 129 15.48 3.35 -12.07
C LEU A 129 14.14 2.90 -11.48
N GLY A 130 13.81 1.61 -11.63
CA GLY A 130 12.61 1.00 -11.04
C GLY A 130 11.29 1.67 -11.43
N GLY A 131 11.19 2.17 -12.67
CA GLY A 131 10.01 2.89 -13.16
C GLY A 131 9.92 4.37 -12.74
N GLY A 132 10.87 4.84 -11.93
CA GLY A 132 11.00 6.23 -11.51
C GLY A 132 12.27 6.90 -12.04
N ALA A 133 12.64 8.03 -11.44
CA ALA A 133 13.87 8.74 -11.75
C ALA A 133 14.57 9.20 -10.47
N ILE A 134 15.90 9.21 -10.52
CA ILE A 134 16.76 9.81 -9.50
C ILE A 134 17.73 10.77 -10.18
N TYR A 135 18.12 11.80 -9.47
CA TYR A 135 19.18 12.71 -9.89
C TYR A 135 20.41 12.50 -9.02
N LEU A 136 21.57 12.77 -9.56
CA LEU A 136 22.81 12.77 -8.78
C LEU A 136 23.78 13.89 -9.22
N ALA A 137 24.61 14.29 -8.31
CA ALA A 137 25.71 15.22 -8.51
C ALA A 137 26.91 14.89 -7.62
N ALA A 138 28.03 15.49 -7.91
CA ALA A 138 29.13 15.57 -6.96
C ALA A 138 28.72 16.27 -5.66
N GLU A 139 29.54 16.16 -4.66
CA GLU A 139 29.43 16.96 -3.44
C GLU A 139 29.66 18.44 -3.73
N PHE A 140 28.82 19.28 -3.11
CA PHE A 140 29.00 20.74 -3.08
C PHE A 140 28.95 21.22 -1.62
N PRO A 141 30.03 21.06 -0.86
CA PRO A 141 30.06 21.37 0.57
C PRO A 141 29.64 22.80 0.91
N ASP A 142 29.98 23.75 0.05
CA ASP A 142 29.62 25.16 0.20
C ASP A 142 28.12 25.43 0.10
N LEU A 143 27.38 24.52 -0.56
CA LEU A 143 25.91 24.49 -0.64
C LEU A 143 25.28 23.57 0.40
N GLY A 144 26.08 22.95 1.27
CA GLY A 144 25.62 21.97 2.25
C GLY A 144 25.31 20.59 1.67
N LEU A 145 25.62 20.35 0.39
CA LEU A 145 25.36 19.07 -0.28
C LEU A 145 26.58 18.15 -0.10
N ARG A 146 26.38 17.05 0.61
CA ARG A 146 27.43 16.07 0.94
C ARG A 146 26.95 14.66 0.72
N ALA A 147 27.86 13.77 0.33
CA ALA A 147 27.62 12.33 0.35
C ALA A 147 27.34 11.84 1.78
N PRO A 148 26.58 10.75 1.96
CA PRO A 148 26.36 10.17 3.28
C PRO A 148 27.66 9.80 3.98
N ALA A 149 27.80 10.19 5.25
CA ALA A 149 28.92 9.73 6.06
C ALA A 149 28.73 8.23 6.38
N PRO A 150 29.82 7.44 6.52
CA PRO A 150 29.72 6.04 6.85
C PRO A 150 28.83 5.76 8.06
N GLY A 151 27.83 4.87 7.91
CA GLY A 151 26.88 4.52 8.96
C GLY A 151 25.80 5.57 9.27
N GLN A 152 25.72 6.65 8.50
CA GLN A 152 24.73 7.71 8.67
C GLN A 152 23.92 7.92 7.39
N VAL A 153 22.66 7.54 7.40
CA VAL A 153 21.71 7.78 6.32
C VAL A 153 20.45 8.42 6.87
N SER A 154 20.04 9.54 6.26
CA SER A 154 18.81 10.25 6.61
C SER A 154 17.62 9.81 5.77
N VAL A 155 17.85 9.10 4.65
CA VAL A 155 16.84 8.67 3.68
C VAL A 155 17.09 7.22 3.30
N SER A 156 16.02 6.43 3.18
CA SER A 156 16.03 5.13 2.55
C SER A 156 15.25 5.21 1.25
N LEU A 157 15.88 4.79 0.16
CA LEU A 157 15.27 4.75 -1.15
C LEU A 157 14.69 3.35 -1.39
N MET A 158 13.49 3.26 -1.92
CA MET A 158 12.89 2.00 -2.33
C MET A 158 12.91 1.91 -3.85
N VAL A 159 13.32 0.76 -4.37
CA VAL A 159 13.30 0.47 -5.79
C VAL A 159 12.63 -0.87 -6.05
N ALA A 160 11.72 -0.89 -7.02
CA ALA A 160 11.12 -2.12 -7.50
C ALA A 160 12.13 -2.88 -8.37
N VAL A 161 12.24 -4.19 -8.14
CA VAL A 161 13.12 -5.10 -8.89
C VAL A 161 12.33 -6.34 -9.33
N GLU A 162 12.74 -6.96 -10.43
CA GLU A 162 12.09 -8.17 -10.93
C GLU A 162 12.33 -9.39 -10.03
N ASP A 163 13.56 -9.52 -9.50
CA ASP A 163 13.96 -10.56 -8.54
C ASP A 163 14.88 -9.97 -7.48
N THR A 164 14.43 -10.01 -6.22
CA THR A 164 15.15 -9.42 -5.10
C THR A 164 16.47 -10.14 -4.80
N ASP A 165 16.51 -11.48 -4.89
CA ASP A 165 17.73 -12.24 -4.59
C ASP A 165 18.81 -12.00 -5.65
N ASP A 166 18.41 -11.96 -6.91
CA ASP A 166 19.31 -11.68 -8.03
C ASP A 166 19.82 -10.23 -7.95
N ALA A 167 18.95 -9.27 -7.65
CA ALA A 167 19.31 -7.86 -7.48
C ALA A 167 20.29 -7.67 -6.32
N VAL A 168 20.05 -8.31 -5.16
CA VAL A 168 20.98 -8.29 -4.00
C VAL A 168 22.32 -8.91 -4.37
N SER A 169 22.29 -10.09 -5.00
CA SER A 169 23.51 -10.79 -5.42
C SER A 169 24.34 -9.94 -6.39
N THR A 170 23.69 -9.26 -7.33
CA THR A 170 24.34 -8.38 -8.31
C THR A 170 24.93 -7.15 -7.62
N ALA A 171 24.18 -6.48 -6.76
CA ALA A 171 24.64 -5.32 -6.01
C ALA A 171 25.79 -5.67 -5.07
N ALA A 172 25.73 -6.81 -4.38
CA ALA A 172 26.81 -7.28 -3.48
C ALA A 172 28.09 -7.58 -4.26
N ARG A 173 28.02 -8.21 -5.43
CA ARG A 173 29.18 -8.43 -6.31
C ARG A 173 29.79 -7.12 -6.81
N ALA A 174 28.96 -6.08 -6.97
CA ALA A 174 29.40 -4.75 -7.34
C ALA A 174 29.84 -3.89 -6.14
N GLY A 175 29.94 -4.47 -4.92
CA GLY A 175 30.51 -3.82 -3.74
C GLY A 175 29.49 -3.21 -2.78
N ALA A 176 28.21 -3.41 -2.94
CA ALA A 176 27.22 -3.01 -1.95
C ALA A 176 27.30 -3.85 -0.68
N ALA A 177 27.06 -3.23 0.47
CA ALA A 177 26.93 -3.93 1.74
C ALA A 177 25.47 -4.38 1.95
N VAL A 178 25.23 -5.69 2.05
CA VAL A 178 23.92 -6.23 2.42
C VAL A 178 23.74 -6.05 3.92
N THR A 179 22.82 -5.17 4.31
CA THR A 179 22.50 -4.87 5.72
C THR A 179 21.30 -5.65 6.22
N ARG A 180 20.48 -6.16 5.31
CA ARG A 180 19.41 -7.11 5.59
C ARG A 180 19.23 -8.03 4.38
N GLU A 181 19.43 -9.32 4.62
CA GLU A 181 19.23 -10.36 3.61
C GLU A 181 17.79 -10.38 3.09
N PRO A 182 17.53 -10.94 1.89
CA PRO A 182 16.19 -11.05 1.34
C PRO A 182 15.22 -11.78 2.29
N TYR A 183 14.12 -11.12 2.60
CA TYR A 183 13.05 -11.64 3.47
C TYR A 183 11.68 -11.34 2.87
N GLU A 184 10.70 -12.14 3.22
CA GLU A 184 9.31 -11.90 2.83
C GLU A 184 8.64 -10.95 3.81
N ALA A 185 7.95 -9.93 3.29
CA ALA A 185 7.15 -9.01 4.08
C ALA A 185 6.04 -8.39 3.21
N HIS A 186 4.83 -8.36 3.73
CA HIS A 186 3.67 -7.70 3.09
C HIS A 186 3.46 -8.11 1.62
N GLY A 187 3.64 -9.40 1.31
CA GLY A 187 3.45 -9.94 -0.04
C GLY A 187 4.56 -9.58 -1.05
N THR A 188 5.68 -9.06 -0.58
CA THR A 188 6.86 -8.79 -1.38
C THR A 188 8.10 -9.42 -0.76
N ARG A 189 9.06 -9.78 -1.62
CA ARG A 189 10.40 -10.15 -1.19
C ARG A 189 11.25 -8.90 -1.16
N THR A 190 11.74 -8.54 0.02
CA THR A 190 12.45 -7.28 0.26
C THR A 190 13.84 -7.55 0.84
N ALA A 191 14.81 -6.73 0.47
CA ALA A 191 16.15 -6.74 1.05
C ALA A 191 16.64 -5.30 1.28
N VAL A 192 17.69 -5.14 2.08
CA VAL A 192 18.28 -3.83 2.32
C VAL A 192 19.77 -3.86 2.07
N ILE A 193 20.22 -2.95 1.23
CA ILE A 193 21.63 -2.75 0.92
C ILE A 193 22.07 -1.31 1.21
N VAL A 194 23.34 -1.10 1.39
CA VAL A 194 24.00 0.20 1.32
C VAL A 194 24.98 0.15 0.15
N ASP A 195 24.82 1.08 -0.78
CA ASP A 195 25.68 1.16 -1.95
C ASP A 195 27.11 1.63 -1.59
N PRO A 196 28.09 1.52 -2.49
CA PRO A 196 29.46 1.97 -2.23
C PRO A 196 29.61 3.47 -1.93
N PHE A 197 28.57 4.26 -2.24
CA PHE A 197 28.55 5.72 -2.04
C PHE A 197 27.81 6.14 -0.77
N GLY A 198 27.32 5.14 0.02
CA GLY A 198 26.71 5.33 1.32
C GLY A 198 25.19 5.46 1.33
N HIS A 199 24.50 5.39 0.20
CA HIS A 199 23.04 5.47 0.17
C HIS A 199 22.41 4.11 0.48
N ARG A 200 21.31 4.16 1.26
CA ARG A 200 20.56 2.99 1.68
C ARG A 200 19.40 2.72 0.74
N TRP A 201 19.33 1.48 0.22
CA TRP A 201 18.31 1.02 -0.69
C TRP A 201 17.51 -0.13 -0.09
N MET A 202 16.20 -0.09 -0.30
CA MET A 202 15.30 -1.21 -0.11
C MET A 202 14.95 -1.75 -1.50
N LEU A 203 15.42 -2.95 -1.81
CA LEU A 203 15.10 -3.65 -3.04
C LEU A 203 13.82 -4.46 -2.79
N SER A 204 12.79 -4.27 -3.58
CA SER A 204 11.50 -4.93 -3.39
C SER A 204 11.01 -5.55 -4.69
N GLY A 205 10.87 -6.85 -4.70
CA GLY A 205 10.38 -7.64 -5.83
C GLY A 205 9.17 -8.51 -5.46
N PRO A 206 8.67 -9.29 -6.41
CA PRO A 206 7.62 -10.26 -6.16
C PRO A 206 8.01 -11.25 -5.06
N SER A 207 7.05 -11.65 -4.24
CA SER A 207 7.24 -12.73 -3.27
C SER A 207 7.68 -14.01 -3.99
N LYS A 208 8.67 -14.71 -3.43
CA LYS A 208 9.06 -16.06 -3.87
C LYS A 208 8.32 -17.16 -3.12
N ILE A 209 7.49 -16.79 -2.16
CA ILE A 209 6.56 -17.74 -1.59
C ILE A 209 5.52 -18.04 -2.67
N THR A 210 5.84 -18.94 -3.59
CA THR A 210 4.83 -19.73 -4.27
C THR A 210 4.22 -20.58 -3.19
N SER A 211 3.02 -20.24 -2.75
CA SER A 211 2.34 -21.02 -1.72
C SER A 211 1.89 -22.34 -2.35
N THR A 212 2.78 -23.33 -2.32
CA THR A 212 2.45 -24.74 -2.33
C THR A 212 2.15 -25.22 -0.90
N GLU A 213 1.97 -24.29 0.04
CA GLU A 213 1.50 -24.61 1.37
C GLU A 213 0.04 -25.05 1.27
N MET A 214 -0.27 -26.16 1.91
CA MET A 214 -1.65 -26.60 2.08
C MET A 214 -2.41 -25.59 2.95
N VAL A 215 -3.71 -25.50 2.79
CA VAL A 215 -4.58 -24.72 3.67
C VAL A 215 -4.36 -25.13 5.13
N HIS A 216 -4.12 -24.16 5.99
CA HIS A 216 -3.93 -24.35 7.43
C HIS A 216 -5.21 -24.08 8.21
N GLN A 217 -5.27 -24.64 9.41
CA GLN A 217 -6.33 -24.32 10.36
C GLN A 217 -6.41 -22.82 10.59
N GLY A 218 -7.61 -22.24 10.45
CA GLY A 218 -7.87 -20.81 10.62
C GLY A 218 -7.75 -19.98 9.34
N ASP A 219 -7.28 -20.54 8.21
CA ASP A 219 -7.31 -19.84 6.93
C ASP A 219 -8.75 -19.66 6.41
N ILE A 220 -9.01 -18.56 5.69
CA ILE A 220 -10.29 -18.34 5.02
C ILE A 220 -10.27 -19.04 3.67
N GLY A 221 -10.90 -20.22 3.58
CA GLY A 221 -10.93 -20.97 2.33
C GLY A 221 -12.10 -20.60 1.41
N TYR A 222 -13.12 -19.96 1.95
CA TYR A 222 -14.28 -19.49 1.20
C TYR A 222 -14.87 -18.25 1.85
N MET A 223 -15.39 -17.33 1.04
CA MET A 223 -16.18 -16.21 1.52
C MET A 223 -17.36 -15.94 0.59
N SER A 224 -18.37 -15.26 1.11
CA SER A 224 -19.46 -14.75 0.29
C SER A 224 -19.94 -13.39 0.77
N LEU A 225 -20.30 -12.56 -0.19
CA LEU A 225 -21.12 -11.38 0.05
C LEU A 225 -22.58 -11.84 0.06
N ASN A 226 -23.22 -11.76 1.21
CA ASN A 226 -24.65 -11.97 1.35
C ASN A 226 -25.35 -10.62 1.31
N THR A 227 -26.29 -10.43 0.40
CA THR A 227 -26.90 -9.12 0.08
C THR A 227 -28.37 -9.29 -0.29
N PRO A 228 -29.23 -8.25 -0.09
CA PRO A 228 -30.66 -8.36 -0.41
C PRO A 228 -30.96 -8.60 -1.89
N ASP A 229 -30.16 -8.09 -2.81
CA ASP A 229 -30.30 -8.28 -4.26
C ASP A 229 -28.94 -8.68 -4.86
N ALA A 230 -28.75 -9.98 -5.01
CA ALA A 230 -27.51 -10.54 -5.57
C ALA A 230 -27.30 -10.13 -7.05
N ALA A 231 -28.37 -9.92 -7.82
CA ALA A 231 -28.24 -9.50 -9.21
C ALA A 231 -27.76 -8.04 -9.32
N ARG A 232 -28.20 -7.19 -8.41
CA ARG A 232 -27.79 -5.80 -8.28
C ARG A 232 -26.33 -5.71 -7.82
N ALA A 233 -25.94 -6.49 -6.80
CA ALA A 233 -24.56 -6.57 -6.32
C ALA A 233 -23.60 -7.02 -7.43
N ARG A 234 -23.94 -8.03 -8.22
CA ARG A 234 -23.12 -8.46 -9.37
C ARG A 234 -22.84 -7.35 -10.35
N ARG A 235 -23.84 -6.54 -10.71
CA ARG A 235 -23.65 -5.38 -11.60
C ARG A 235 -22.70 -4.38 -10.97
N PHE A 236 -22.96 -4.03 -9.71
CA PHE A 236 -22.13 -3.08 -8.97
C PHE A 236 -20.65 -3.50 -8.95
N TYR A 237 -20.36 -4.72 -8.50
CA TYR A 237 -18.98 -5.18 -8.37
C TYR A 237 -18.31 -5.49 -9.72
N ALA A 238 -19.07 -5.84 -10.77
CA ALA A 238 -18.54 -5.92 -12.12
C ALA A 238 -18.09 -4.52 -12.61
N ASP A 239 -18.90 -3.49 -12.40
CA ASP A 239 -18.60 -2.12 -12.83
C ASP A 239 -17.46 -1.50 -12.00
N VAL A 240 -17.38 -1.80 -10.69
CA VAL A 240 -16.43 -1.17 -9.76
C VAL A 240 -15.09 -1.91 -9.73
N LEU A 241 -15.10 -3.24 -9.61
CA LEU A 241 -13.92 -4.08 -9.40
C LEU A 241 -13.57 -4.96 -10.61
N GLY A 242 -14.41 -4.97 -11.65
CA GLY A 242 -14.20 -5.84 -12.81
C GLY A 242 -14.47 -7.32 -12.53
N TRP A 243 -15.27 -7.67 -11.53
CA TRP A 243 -15.58 -9.06 -11.26
C TRP A 243 -16.33 -9.73 -12.40
N GLU A 244 -15.88 -10.93 -12.73
CA GLU A 244 -16.53 -11.84 -13.66
C GLU A 244 -17.19 -12.99 -12.89
N PHE A 245 -18.29 -13.49 -13.41
CA PHE A 245 -19.11 -14.49 -12.71
C PHE A 245 -19.26 -15.76 -13.52
N ASP A 246 -19.45 -16.88 -12.83
CA ASP A 246 -19.86 -18.15 -13.46
C ASP A 246 -21.24 -18.02 -14.15
N ALA A 247 -21.62 -19.07 -14.90
CA ALA A 247 -22.88 -19.08 -15.64
C ALA A 247 -24.13 -18.94 -14.76
N GLU A 248 -24.05 -19.40 -13.53
CA GLU A 248 -25.11 -19.28 -12.51
C GLU A 248 -25.09 -17.93 -11.80
N GLY A 249 -24.03 -17.12 -11.98
CA GLY A 249 -23.83 -15.84 -11.35
C GLY A 249 -23.60 -15.91 -9.84
N ARG A 250 -23.10 -17.02 -9.34
CA ARG A 250 -22.91 -17.26 -7.89
C ARG A 250 -21.47 -17.11 -7.45
N ARG A 251 -20.51 -17.38 -8.32
CA ARG A 251 -19.08 -17.37 -8.01
C ARG A 251 -18.37 -16.32 -8.83
N VAL A 252 -17.46 -15.58 -8.20
CA VAL A 252 -16.49 -14.72 -8.91
C VAL A 252 -15.40 -15.62 -9.47
N THR A 253 -15.06 -15.45 -10.76
CA THR A 253 -14.19 -16.40 -11.50
C THR A 253 -12.80 -15.85 -11.79
N ASN A 254 -12.61 -14.55 -11.70
CA ASN A 254 -11.35 -13.88 -12.03
C ASN A 254 -10.56 -13.37 -10.81
N VAL A 255 -10.82 -13.92 -9.63
CA VAL A 255 -10.02 -13.67 -8.41
C VAL A 255 -9.43 -14.96 -7.88
N GLY A 256 -8.26 -14.87 -7.22
CA GLY A 256 -7.50 -16.04 -6.79
C GLY A 256 -8.07 -16.79 -5.56
N HIS A 257 -9.17 -16.35 -4.98
CA HIS A 257 -9.82 -16.99 -3.83
C HIS A 257 -11.28 -17.31 -4.12
N ARG A 258 -11.84 -18.26 -3.38
CA ARG A 258 -13.22 -18.70 -3.56
C ARG A 258 -14.18 -17.65 -2.97
N LEU A 259 -14.80 -16.88 -3.83
CA LEU A 259 -15.73 -15.80 -3.48
C LEU A 259 -17.07 -15.97 -4.17
N GLY A 260 -18.15 -15.88 -3.39
CA GLY A 260 -19.52 -15.95 -3.90
C GLY A 260 -20.36 -14.72 -3.59
N ILE A 261 -21.52 -14.60 -4.27
CA ILE A 261 -22.57 -13.62 -3.94
C ILE A 261 -23.89 -14.36 -3.78
N PHE A 262 -24.58 -14.16 -2.64
CA PHE A 262 -25.84 -14.81 -2.34
C PHE A 262 -26.88 -13.81 -1.84
N GLU A 263 -28.13 -14.15 -2.10
CA GLU A 263 -29.27 -13.41 -1.60
C GLU A 263 -29.56 -13.72 -0.13
N THR A 264 -29.92 -12.69 0.64
CA THR A 264 -30.33 -12.79 2.04
C THR A 264 -31.41 -11.76 2.36
N ASP A 265 -32.31 -12.09 3.28
CA ASP A 265 -33.33 -11.15 3.76
C ASP A 265 -32.78 -10.10 4.75
N GLY A 266 -31.49 -10.22 5.15
CA GLY A 266 -30.84 -9.39 6.14
C GLY A 266 -30.04 -8.23 5.52
N ALA A 267 -29.41 -7.44 6.40
CA ALA A 267 -28.42 -6.45 5.98
C ALA A 267 -27.24 -7.13 5.27
N PRO A 268 -26.59 -6.46 4.32
CA PRO A 268 -25.43 -6.98 3.63
C PRO A 268 -24.33 -7.36 4.63
N THR A 269 -23.70 -8.52 4.43
CA THR A 269 -22.62 -9.01 5.29
C THR A 269 -21.66 -9.90 4.51
N ILE A 270 -20.40 -9.96 4.98
CA ILE A 270 -19.43 -10.96 4.52
C ILE A 270 -19.55 -12.17 5.42
N PHE A 271 -19.75 -13.31 4.80
CA PHE A 271 -19.70 -14.62 5.44
C PHE A 271 -18.38 -15.29 5.10
N CYS A 272 -17.72 -15.87 6.10
CA CYS A 272 -16.45 -16.58 5.93
C CYS A 272 -16.59 -18.04 6.35
N ALA A 273 -15.93 -18.94 5.59
CA ALA A 273 -15.72 -20.32 5.98
C ALA A 273 -14.23 -20.55 6.24
N TYR A 274 -13.92 -21.01 7.43
CA TYR A 274 -12.57 -21.22 7.91
C TYR A 274 -12.19 -22.70 7.85
N ALA A 275 -10.97 -22.96 7.42
CA ALA A 275 -10.42 -24.30 7.41
C ALA A 275 -10.12 -24.77 8.84
N VAL A 276 -10.37 -26.04 9.12
CA VAL A 276 -10.02 -26.71 10.38
C VAL A 276 -9.45 -28.09 10.08
N ASP A 277 -8.58 -28.59 10.95
CA ASP A 277 -7.97 -29.91 10.80
C ASP A 277 -8.98 -31.03 11.10
N ASP A 278 -9.86 -30.80 12.07
CA ASP A 278 -10.88 -31.77 12.54
C ASP A 278 -12.21 -31.07 12.76
N LEU A 279 -13.19 -31.42 11.94
CA LEU A 279 -14.49 -30.78 11.90
C LEU A 279 -15.35 -31.09 13.15
N GLU A 280 -15.27 -32.30 13.69
CA GLU A 280 -15.95 -32.74 14.90
C GLU A 280 -15.39 -31.99 16.13
N ALA A 281 -14.08 -31.98 16.27
CA ALA A 281 -13.40 -31.23 17.35
C ALA A 281 -13.65 -29.71 17.24
N ALA A 282 -13.73 -29.16 16.03
CA ALA A 282 -14.07 -27.74 15.84
C ALA A 282 -15.50 -27.44 16.27
N HIS A 283 -16.47 -28.33 15.95
CA HIS A 283 -17.83 -28.19 16.42
C HIS A 283 -17.92 -28.22 17.96
N GLU A 284 -17.20 -29.14 18.61
CA GLU A 284 -17.17 -29.22 20.09
C GLU A 284 -16.57 -27.92 20.67
N ARG A 285 -15.50 -27.36 20.09
CA ARG A 285 -14.89 -26.10 20.52
C ARG A 285 -15.84 -24.91 20.35
N ILE A 286 -16.60 -24.84 19.23
CA ILE A 286 -17.62 -23.81 19.01
C ILE A 286 -18.64 -23.80 20.14
N VAL A 287 -19.18 -24.95 20.47
CA VAL A 287 -20.20 -25.10 21.52
C VAL A 287 -19.60 -24.77 22.91
N ALA A 288 -18.40 -25.25 23.20
CA ALA A 288 -17.71 -25.01 24.46
C ALA A 288 -17.35 -23.53 24.65
N ALA A 289 -17.06 -22.78 23.57
CA ALA A 289 -16.80 -21.36 23.58
C ALA A 289 -18.08 -20.48 23.63
N GLY A 290 -19.26 -21.08 23.73
CA GLY A 290 -20.54 -20.38 23.84
C GLY A 290 -21.23 -20.06 22.51
N GLY A 291 -20.71 -20.54 21.41
CA GLY A 291 -21.34 -20.46 20.09
C GLY A 291 -22.37 -21.59 19.86
N ARG A 292 -22.90 -21.61 18.65
CA ARG A 292 -23.80 -22.69 18.17
C ARG A 292 -23.28 -23.16 16.82
N GLY A 293 -23.40 -24.46 16.56
CA GLY A 293 -23.00 -25.06 15.29
C GLY A 293 -23.94 -26.22 14.90
N GLU A 294 -24.18 -26.33 13.61
CA GLU A 294 -24.97 -27.42 13.04
C GLU A 294 -24.21 -28.01 11.84
N PHE A 295 -24.12 -29.34 11.78
CA PHE A 295 -23.53 -30.02 10.63
C PHE A 295 -24.40 -29.84 9.39
N GLY A 296 -23.76 -29.44 8.29
CA GLY A 296 -24.38 -29.22 7.01
C GLY A 296 -23.48 -29.62 5.85
N SER A 297 -23.88 -29.22 4.66
CA SER A 297 -23.06 -29.38 3.44
C SER A 297 -23.11 -28.12 2.60
N SER A 298 -21.99 -27.78 1.98
CA SER A 298 -21.93 -26.74 0.96
C SER A 298 -22.76 -27.12 -0.28
N PRO A 299 -23.10 -26.19 -1.17
CA PRO A 299 -23.73 -26.49 -2.44
C PRO A 299 -22.99 -27.54 -3.29
N ASP A 300 -21.65 -27.59 -3.16
CA ASP A 300 -20.77 -28.54 -3.84
C ASP A 300 -20.68 -29.91 -3.09
N GLY A 301 -21.42 -30.07 -1.99
CA GLY A 301 -21.51 -31.34 -1.22
C GLY A 301 -20.41 -31.54 -0.18
N HIS A 302 -19.53 -30.56 0.05
CA HIS A 302 -18.51 -30.63 1.09
C HIS A 302 -19.16 -30.48 2.47
N ARG A 303 -18.78 -31.37 3.39
CA ARG A 303 -19.26 -31.33 4.77
C ARG A 303 -18.66 -30.12 5.51
N LEU A 304 -19.51 -29.42 6.26
CA LEU A 304 -19.15 -28.26 7.05
C LEU A 304 -19.97 -28.18 8.34
N VAL A 305 -19.60 -27.25 9.22
CA VAL A 305 -20.43 -26.81 10.34
C VAL A 305 -20.82 -25.35 10.08
N ASP A 306 -22.11 -25.09 9.87
CA ASP A 306 -22.68 -23.74 9.94
C ASP A 306 -22.73 -23.31 11.40
N ALA A 307 -22.18 -22.15 11.71
CA ALA A 307 -21.99 -21.71 13.08
C ALA A 307 -22.38 -20.25 13.31
N VAL A 308 -22.64 -19.94 14.57
CA VAL A 308 -22.80 -18.58 15.08
C VAL A 308 -21.90 -18.47 16.31
N ASP A 309 -21.06 -17.46 16.35
CA ASP A 309 -20.20 -17.20 17.50
C ASP A 309 -20.97 -16.71 18.73
N ASP A 310 -20.28 -16.46 19.81
CA ASP A 310 -20.86 -15.99 21.08
C ASP A 310 -21.33 -14.52 21.03
N GLN A 311 -21.03 -13.78 19.92
CA GLN A 311 -21.47 -12.41 19.67
C GLN A 311 -22.48 -12.30 18.54
N GLY A 312 -22.95 -13.43 17.98
CA GLY A 312 -24.00 -13.50 16.97
C GLY A 312 -23.51 -13.46 15.52
N VAL A 313 -22.20 -13.54 15.26
CA VAL A 313 -21.65 -13.56 13.89
C VAL A 313 -21.80 -14.96 13.30
N ARG A 314 -22.34 -15.01 12.08
CA ARG A 314 -22.45 -16.26 11.31
C ARG A 314 -21.15 -16.54 10.55
N PHE A 315 -20.70 -17.78 10.63
CA PHE A 315 -19.54 -18.29 9.90
C PHE A 315 -19.71 -19.79 9.65
N ALA A 316 -18.79 -20.38 8.92
CA ALA A 316 -18.70 -21.84 8.85
C ALA A 316 -17.26 -22.30 9.13
N VAL A 317 -17.15 -23.58 9.50
CA VAL A 317 -15.88 -24.29 9.46
C VAL A 317 -16.00 -25.52 8.58
N TYR A 318 -14.93 -25.87 7.88
CA TYR A 318 -14.86 -27.05 7.01
C TYR A 318 -13.51 -27.74 7.18
N ALA A 319 -13.49 -29.05 6.96
CA ALA A 319 -12.24 -29.82 6.98
C ALA A 319 -11.37 -29.40 5.80
N ALA A 320 -10.14 -28.94 6.07
CA ALA A 320 -9.17 -28.59 5.04
C ALA A 320 -8.91 -29.80 4.12
N ASN A 321 -8.95 -29.58 2.80
CA ASN A 321 -8.55 -30.59 1.85
C ASN A 321 -7.03 -30.52 1.68
N PRO A 322 -6.28 -31.63 1.81
CA PRO A 322 -4.83 -31.63 1.62
C PRO A 322 -4.36 -31.15 0.24
N ASP A 323 -5.23 -31.17 -0.76
CA ASP A 323 -4.94 -30.74 -2.13
C ASP A 323 -5.31 -29.25 -2.37
N ASP A 324 -5.93 -28.57 -1.40
CA ASP A 324 -6.25 -27.15 -1.52
C ASP A 324 -5.00 -26.31 -1.28
N GLU A 325 -4.71 -25.43 -2.24
CA GLU A 325 -3.64 -24.43 -2.09
C GLU A 325 -4.01 -23.37 -1.04
N ARG A 326 -3.07 -23.03 -0.21
CA ARG A 326 -3.23 -21.98 0.80
C ARG A 326 -3.41 -20.62 0.14
N PRO A 327 -4.40 -19.81 0.51
CA PRO A 327 -4.57 -18.45 0.00
C PRO A 327 -3.32 -17.59 0.24
N GLN A 328 -3.09 -16.60 -0.61
CA GLN A 328 -2.05 -15.59 -0.35
C GLN A 328 -2.43 -14.75 0.86
N ALA A 329 -1.45 -14.34 1.66
CA ALA A 329 -1.68 -13.46 2.82
C ALA A 329 -2.21 -12.09 2.38
N HIS A 330 -1.60 -11.51 1.34
CA HIS A 330 -1.96 -10.21 0.77
C HIS A 330 -2.06 -10.30 -0.76
N PRO A 331 -3.15 -10.86 -1.31
CA PRO A 331 -3.37 -10.85 -2.76
C PRO A 331 -3.32 -9.43 -3.32
N ARG A 332 -2.75 -9.28 -4.50
CA ARG A 332 -2.60 -7.98 -5.19
C ARG A 332 -3.40 -7.89 -6.49
N ASP A 333 -3.96 -9.02 -6.93
CA ASP A 333 -4.77 -9.04 -8.15
C ASP A 333 -5.98 -8.13 -7.97
N PRO A 334 -6.31 -7.26 -8.95
CA PRO A 334 -7.46 -6.37 -8.87
C PRO A 334 -8.75 -7.13 -8.55
N GLY A 335 -9.51 -6.61 -7.58
CA GLY A 335 -10.73 -7.25 -7.10
C GLY A 335 -10.53 -8.38 -6.08
N ALA A 336 -9.30 -8.80 -5.79
CA ALA A 336 -9.04 -9.78 -4.74
C ALA A 336 -9.20 -9.18 -3.34
N MET A 337 -9.55 -10.00 -2.34
CA MET A 337 -9.55 -9.57 -0.95
C MET A 337 -8.14 -9.67 -0.37
N THR A 338 -7.55 -8.54 -0.03
CA THR A 338 -6.20 -8.48 0.55
C THR A 338 -6.19 -8.42 2.07
N TYR A 339 -7.28 -7.97 2.67
CA TYR A 339 -7.40 -7.81 4.11
C TYR A 339 -8.87 -7.90 4.54
N LEU A 340 -9.14 -8.51 5.69
CA LEU A 340 -10.46 -8.53 6.30
C LEU A 340 -10.40 -7.81 7.65
N THR A 341 -11.14 -6.71 7.79
CA THR A 341 -11.30 -6.05 9.09
C THR A 341 -12.58 -6.54 9.76
N VAL A 342 -12.47 -7.07 10.96
CA VAL A 342 -13.64 -7.41 11.78
C VAL A 342 -13.82 -6.33 12.84
N LEU A 343 -14.92 -5.60 12.77
CA LEU A 343 -15.35 -4.71 13.83
C LEU A 343 -16.24 -5.50 14.78
N THR A 344 -16.04 -5.38 16.10
CA THR A 344 -16.77 -6.15 17.11
C THR A 344 -17.03 -5.32 18.37
N PRO A 345 -18.13 -5.57 19.09
CA PRO A 345 -18.37 -4.90 20.38
C PRO A 345 -17.29 -5.22 21.43
N ASP A 346 -16.82 -6.46 21.46
CA ASP A 346 -15.88 -6.95 22.48
C ASP A 346 -14.75 -7.75 21.82
N SER A 347 -13.60 -7.08 21.62
CA SER A 347 -12.40 -7.70 21.04
C SER A 347 -11.84 -8.83 21.90
N GLY A 348 -11.98 -8.76 23.23
CA GLY A 348 -11.52 -9.77 24.15
C GLY A 348 -12.30 -11.08 23.99
N ARG A 349 -13.63 -11.00 23.89
CA ARG A 349 -14.49 -12.16 23.62
C ARG A 349 -14.20 -12.74 22.25
N PHE A 350 -14.06 -11.89 21.22
CA PHE A 350 -13.71 -12.35 19.87
C PHE A 350 -12.41 -13.16 19.87
N ARG A 351 -11.36 -12.62 20.48
CA ARG A 351 -10.05 -13.30 20.54
C ARG A 351 -10.11 -14.61 21.34
N ALA A 352 -10.86 -14.64 22.42
CA ALA A 352 -11.05 -15.88 23.20
C ALA A 352 -11.79 -16.95 22.39
N PHE A 353 -12.87 -16.56 21.70
CA PHE A 353 -13.67 -17.47 20.89
C PHE A 353 -12.86 -18.04 19.71
N TYR A 354 -12.35 -17.18 18.83
CA TYR A 354 -11.64 -17.63 17.62
C TYR A 354 -10.27 -18.23 17.93
N GLY A 355 -9.61 -17.79 19.00
CA GLY A 355 -8.42 -18.48 19.53
C GLY A 355 -8.69 -19.91 19.94
N SER A 356 -9.84 -20.16 20.60
CA SER A 356 -10.25 -21.53 20.98
C SER A 356 -10.70 -22.37 19.78
N VAL A 357 -11.47 -21.80 18.86
CA VAL A 357 -12.09 -22.53 17.75
C VAL A 357 -11.11 -22.77 16.59
N LEU A 358 -10.39 -21.74 16.19
CA LEU A 358 -9.51 -21.73 15.01
C LEU A 358 -8.02 -21.85 15.36
N GLY A 359 -7.66 -21.73 16.64
CA GLY A 359 -6.26 -21.70 17.06
C GLY A 359 -5.57 -20.34 16.78
N TRP A 360 -6.32 -19.29 16.49
CA TRP A 360 -5.75 -17.99 16.19
C TRP A 360 -5.00 -17.40 17.39
N THR A 361 -3.82 -16.84 17.11
CA THR A 361 -3.09 -15.97 18.03
C THR A 361 -3.14 -14.53 17.52
N PHE A 362 -2.92 -13.58 18.39
CA PHE A 362 -3.14 -12.17 18.11
C PHE A 362 -2.02 -11.31 18.66
N HIS A 363 -1.63 -10.29 17.90
CA HIS A 363 -0.75 -9.23 18.40
C HIS A 363 -1.44 -7.87 18.27
N GLY A 364 -0.94 -6.87 19.02
CA GLY A 364 -1.51 -5.51 19.00
C GLY A 364 -1.37 -4.85 17.63
N GLY A 365 -2.47 -4.35 17.12
CA GLY A 365 -2.54 -3.57 15.88
C GLY A 365 -2.16 -2.09 16.09
N ARG A 366 -2.47 -1.24 15.10
CA ARG A 366 -2.04 0.17 15.05
C ARG A 366 -2.99 1.13 15.75
N ILE A 367 -4.20 0.69 16.08
CA ILE A 367 -5.23 1.50 16.74
C ILE A 367 -5.52 0.98 18.14
N ASP A 368 -6.10 1.81 18.98
CA ASP A 368 -6.54 1.40 20.31
C ASP A 368 -7.58 0.29 20.19
N ASP A 369 -7.42 -0.77 20.99
CA ASP A 369 -8.20 -2.02 20.92
C ASP A 369 -8.23 -2.66 19.52
N GLY A 370 -7.17 -2.41 18.72
CA GLY A 370 -6.93 -3.05 17.43
C GLY A 370 -5.99 -4.24 17.59
N TRP A 371 -6.26 -5.31 16.85
CA TRP A 371 -5.49 -6.56 16.87
C TRP A 371 -5.33 -7.11 15.47
N GLU A 372 -4.25 -7.81 15.22
CA GLU A 372 -4.03 -8.58 13.98
C GLU A 372 -3.92 -10.06 14.33
N VAL A 373 -4.52 -10.90 13.49
CA VAL A 373 -4.41 -12.36 13.61
C VAL A 373 -3.06 -12.79 13.05
N ASP A 374 -2.31 -13.58 13.80
CA ASP A 374 -1.06 -14.14 13.32
C ASP A 374 -1.32 -15.20 12.24
N GLU A 375 -0.58 -15.13 11.16
CA GLU A 375 -0.52 -16.14 10.09
C GLU A 375 -1.84 -16.48 9.36
N SER A 376 -2.94 -15.74 9.60
CA SER A 376 -4.19 -15.97 8.83
C SER A 376 -4.03 -15.58 7.36
N ARG A 377 -4.71 -16.32 6.47
CA ARG A 377 -4.70 -16.02 5.02
C ARG A 377 -6.12 -16.08 4.44
N PRO A 378 -6.58 -15.03 3.73
CA PRO A 378 -6.00 -13.69 3.71
C PRO A 378 -5.89 -13.07 5.11
N GLN A 379 -5.07 -12.02 5.25
CA GLN A 379 -4.81 -11.38 6.55
C GLN A 379 -6.09 -10.84 7.19
N VAL A 380 -6.25 -11.08 8.49
CA VAL A 380 -7.40 -10.63 9.29
C VAL A 380 -6.94 -9.67 10.38
N GLY A 381 -7.63 -8.53 10.47
CA GLY A 381 -7.50 -7.60 11.57
C GLY A 381 -8.82 -7.43 12.33
N LEU A 382 -8.73 -6.95 13.56
CA LEU A 382 -9.84 -6.83 14.50
C LEU A 382 -9.81 -5.47 15.18
N ALA A 383 -10.95 -4.83 15.34
CA ALA A 383 -11.11 -3.63 16.17
C ALA A 383 -12.32 -3.77 17.09
N GLY A 384 -12.11 -3.48 18.37
CA GLY A 384 -13.16 -3.48 19.38
C GLY A 384 -13.96 -2.18 19.45
N GLY A 385 -15.01 -2.15 20.27
CA GLY A 385 -15.80 -0.96 20.55
C GLY A 385 -16.86 -0.60 19.51
N ALA A 386 -17.13 -1.46 18.54
CA ALA A 386 -18.23 -1.27 17.57
C ALA A 386 -19.60 -1.54 18.22
N GLU A 387 -20.67 -0.95 17.68
CA GLU A 387 -22.04 -1.21 18.17
C GLU A 387 -22.51 -2.65 17.86
N SER A 388 -22.05 -3.21 16.76
CA SER A 388 -22.34 -4.58 16.35
C SER A 388 -21.17 -5.16 15.56
N SER A 389 -21.10 -6.49 15.50
CA SER A 389 -20.06 -7.15 14.73
C SER A 389 -20.32 -7.04 13.22
N VAL A 390 -19.31 -6.62 12.46
CA VAL A 390 -19.33 -6.55 11.00
C VAL A 390 -17.96 -6.86 10.44
N ALA A 391 -17.92 -7.69 9.39
CA ALA A 391 -16.72 -7.97 8.61
C ALA A 391 -16.67 -7.04 7.39
N VAL A 392 -15.58 -6.29 7.26
CA VAL A 392 -15.37 -5.29 6.19
C VAL A 392 -14.14 -5.72 5.38
N PRO A 393 -14.34 -6.22 4.16
CA PRO A 393 -13.23 -6.65 3.30
C PRO A 393 -12.51 -5.44 2.71
N MET A 394 -11.22 -5.60 2.41
CA MET A 394 -10.46 -4.70 1.57
C MET A 394 -10.24 -5.36 0.21
N TRP A 395 -10.81 -4.76 -0.83
CA TRP A 395 -10.63 -5.20 -2.21
C TRP A 395 -9.47 -4.45 -2.85
N THR A 396 -8.59 -5.18 -3.53
CA THR A 396 -7.46 -4.57 -4.25
C THR A 396 -7.93 -3.84 -5.51
N THR A 397 -7.22 -2.78 -5.84
CA THR A 397 -7.38 -2.03 -7.09
C THR A 397 -6.05 -1.38 -7.48
N ASP A 398 -5.82 -1.21 -8.78
CA ASP A 398 -4.63 -0.54 -9.31
C ASP A 398 -4.67 0.99 -9.12
N ASP A 399 -5.88 1.57 -9.02
CA ASP A 399 -6.11 3.00 -8.86
C ASP A 399 -7.33 3.24 -7.97
N VAL A 400 -7.09 3.55 -6.69
CA VAL A 400 -8.15 3.82 -5.72
C VAL A 400 -8.97 5.05 -6.11
N VAL A 401 -8.33 6.11 -6.64
CA VAL A 401 -9.02 7.35 -7.00
C VAL A 401 -10.01 7.11 -8.14
N ALA A 402 -9.57 6.45 -9.20
CA ALA A 402 -10.45 6.09 -10.31
C ALA A 402 -11.54 5.11 -9.88
N THR A 403 -11.23 4.18 -8.96
CA THR A 403 -12.21 3.20 -8.47
C THR A 403 -13.29 3.86 -7.61
N VAL A 404 -12.93 4.82 -6.78
CA VAL A 404 -13.89 5.62 -5.99
C VAL A 404 -14.89 6.34 -6.90
N GLU A 405 -14.47 6.87 -8.05
CA GLU A 405 -15.39 7.45 -9.03
C GLU A 405 -16.33 6.40 -9.63
N ARG A 406 -15.85 5.17 -9.89
CA ARG A 406 -16.72 4.06 -10.30
C ARG A 406 -17.74 3.68 -9.23
N VAL A 407 -17.36 3.68 -7.94
CA VAL A 407 -18.29 3.46 -6.81
C VAL A 407 -19.42 4.48 -6.84
N ARG A 408 -19.10 5.77 -6.98
CA ARG A 408 -20.10 6.84 -7.07
C ARG A 408 -21.03 6.68 -8.28
N ALA A 409 -20.45 6.38 -9.44
CA ALA A 409 -21.20 6.18 -10.68
C ALA A 409 -22.14 4.96 -10.61
N ALA A 410 -21.73 3.90 -9.90
CA ALA A 410 -22.55 2.70 -9.69
C ALA A 410 -23.59 2.85 -8.56
N GLY A 411 -23.69 4.02 -7.91
CA GLY A 411 -24.67 4.30 -6.86
C GLY A 411 -24.23 3.94 -5.44
N GLY A 412 -22.97 3.58 -5.24
CA GLY A 412 -22.38 3.40 -3.92
C GLY A 412 -22.04 4.72 -3.23
N THR A 413 -21.60 4.65 -1.99
CA THR A 413 -21.24 5.81 -1.19
C THR A 413 -19.78 5.72 -0.75
N VAL A 414 -19.07 6.83 -0.83
CA VAL A 414 -17.71 6.96 -0.29
C VAL A 414 -17.82 7.50 1.13
N LEU A 415 -17.43 6.69 2.11
CA LEU A 415 -17.46 7.03 3.53
C LEU A 415 -16.17 7.75 3.95
N GLU A 416 -15.05 7.32 3.40
CA GLU A 416 -13.72 7.91 3.61
C GLU A 416 -13.03 8.05 2.26
N GLU A 417 -12.62 9.28 1.93
CA GLU A 417 -11.93 9.59 0.67
C GLU A 417 -10.56 8.91 0.62
N PRO A 418 -9.98 8.72 -0.59
CA PRO A 418 -8.66 8.16 -0.75
C PRO A 418 -7.62 8.83 0.15
N ASN A 419 -6.97 8.04 0.99
CA ASN A 419 -5.98 8.50 1.95
C ASN A 419 -4.74 7.59 1.93
N ALA A 420 -3.56 8.20 2.00
CA ALA A 420 -2.30 7.47 2.05
C ALA A 420 -2.11 6.82 3.42
N ALA A 421 -1.78 5.54 3.41
CA ALA A 421 -1.43 4.73 4.58
C ALA A 421 -0.04 4.09 4.38
N PRO A 422 0.59 3.56 5.43
CA PRO A 422 1.91 2.92 5.29
C PRO A 422 1.96 1.72 4.33
N TYR A 423 0.81 1.11 4.03
CA TYR A 423 0.67 -0.05 3.15
C TYR A 423 0.20 0.33 1.73
N GLY A 424 -0.16 1.58 1.47
CA GLY A 424 -0.70 1.99 0.18
C GLY A 424 -1.68 3.15 0.29
N ILE A 425 -2.58 3.26 -0.68
CA ILE A 425 -3.70 4.21 -0.66
C ILE A 425 -4.96 3.42 -0.39
N SER A 426 -5.81 3.90 0.53
CA SER A 426 -7.09 3.24 0.80
C SER A 426 -8.24 4.24 0.88
N ALA A 427 -9.45 3.76 0.57
CA ALA A 427 -10.70 4.47 0.74
C ALA A 427 -11.73 3.53 1.37
N ARG A 428 -12.70 4.07 2.12
CA ARG A 428 -13.81 3.28 2.67
C ARG A 428 -15.10 3.64 1.96
N CYS A 429 -15.81 2.61 1.53
CA CYS A 429 -17.01 2.75 0.70
C CYS A 429 -18.14 1.86 1.19
N THR A 430 -19.33 2.11 0.65
CA THR A 430 -20.40 1.11 0.61
C THR A 430 -20.79 0.86 -0.83
N ASP A 431 -21.32 -0.34 -1.09
CA ASP A 431 -22.05 -0.58 -2.33
C ASP A 431 -23.42 0.13 -2.31
N ASP A 432 -24.16 -0.04 -3.37
CA ASP A 432 -25.48 0.55 -3.56
C ASP A 432 -26.60 -0.09 -2.69
N GLN A 433 -26.26 -1.10 -1.87
CA GLN A 433 -27.14 -1.78 -0.92
C GLN A 433 -26.67 -1.61 0.54
N GLY A 434 -25.53 -0.93 0.76
CA GLY A 434 -24.99 -0.60 2.06
C GLY A 434 -23.93 -1.58 2.58
N ALA A 435 -23.47 -2.56 1.77
CA ALA A 435 -22.32 -3.38 2.15
C ALA A 435 -21.05 -2.54 2.23
N GLN A 436 -20.42 -2.54 3.39
CA GLN A 436 -19.18 -1.79 3.60
C GLN A 436 -17.97 -2.55 3.09
N PHE A 437 -17.03 -1.82 2.50
CA PHE A 437 -15.74 -2.36 2.06
C PHE A 437 -14.68 -1.26 2.00
N TYR A 438 -13.42 -1.67 2.05
CA TYR A 438 -12.30 -0.82 1.70
C TYR A 438 -11.84 -1.10 0.27
N LEU A 439 -11.34 -0.08 -0.39
CA LEU A 439 -10.50 -0.19 -1.58
C LEU A 439 -9.07 -0.02 -1.15
N GLY A 440 -8.16 -0.85 -1.67
CA GLY A 440 -6.74 -0.80 -1.36
C GLY A 440 -5.88 -0.84 -2.62
N GLN A 441 -5.06 0.18 -2.81
CA GLN A 441 -3.97 0.22 -3.77
C GLN A 441 -2.68 0.02 -3.00
N LEU A 442 -2.17 -1.21 -3.00
CA LEU A 442 -1.00 -1.59 -2.21
C LEU A 442 0.30 -1.20 -2.93
N PHE A 443 1.29 -0.74 -2.16
CA PHE A 443 2.63 -0.42 -2.69
C PHE A 443 3.45 -1.68 -3.00
#